data_115a17c4d6b71080f8a61793073f3ade
#
_entry.id   115a17c4d6b71080f8a61793073f3ade
#
_cell.length_a   1.000
_cell.length_b   1.000
_cell.length_c   1.000
_cell.angle_alpha   90.00
_cell.angle_beta   90.00
_cell.angle_gamma   90.00
#
_symmetry.space_group_name_H-M   'P 1'
#
loop_
_entity.id
_entity.type
_entity.pdbx_description
1 polymer ?
#
loop_
_entity_poly.entity_id
_entity_poly.type
_entity_poly.pdbx_seq_one_letter_code
_entity_poly.pdbx_strand_id
1 'polypeptide(L)'
;SKLIEPTHGQVFFEGNDLLKASEKELIDIRRHKMGMVFQHFALLPHRTVLQNVAFPLEVQGQEIQKREERAKDVIKLVGLEGREKYYPRELSGGQQQRVGLARSLAVEPDVWFLDEPFSALDPLIRKEMQNEFLRLQSMLKKTIVFITHDFDEAIRLADRIAIMYEGLIVQVGTPEELITKPA
;
A
#
# COMPACT_ATOMS: atom_id res chain seq x y z
N SER A 1 7.64 2.23 9.99
CA SER A 1 7.14 3.30 10.87
C SER A 1 7.49 2.94 12.32
N LYS A 2 8.17 3.82 13.05
CA LYS A 2 8.50 3.60 14.48
C LYS A 2 7.24 3.82 15.33
N LEU A 3 6.23 2.97 15.19
CA LEU A 3 5.05 2.94 16.07
C LEU A 3 5.31 2.07 17.31
N ILE A 4 6.24 1.11 17.18
CA ILE A 4 6.72 0.24 18.26
C ILE A 4 8.24 0.37 18.27
N GLU A 5 8.82 0.56 19.44
CA GLU A 5 10.28 0.58 19.57
C GLU A 5 10.82 -0.85 19.46
N PRO A 6 11.77 -1.12 18.55
CA PRO A 6 12.39 -2.43 18.46
C PRO A 6 13.29 -2.67 19.70
N THR A 7 13.33 -3.91 20.16
CA THR A 7 14.20 -4.30 21.28
C THR A 7 15.67 -4.21 20.89
N HIS A 8 16.00 -4.60 19.67
CA HIS A 8 17.35 -4.59 19.10
C HIS A 8 17.32 -4.33 17.60
N GLY A 9 18.48 -3.97 17.02
CA GLY A 9 18.66 -3.80 15.60
C GLY A 9 18.57 -2.36 15.14
N GLN A 10 18.57 -2.16 13.83
CA GLN A 10 18.53 -0.84 13.17
C GLN A 10 17.60 -0.92 11.97
N VAL A 11 16.95 0.20 11.64
CA VAL A 11 16.10 0.33 10.46
C VAL A 11 16.55 1.54 9.67
N PHE A 12 17.05 1.30 8.46
CA PHE A 12 17.50 2.36 7.58
C PHE A 12 16.45 2.68 6.50
N PHE A 13 16.24 3.96 6.28
CA PHE A 13 15.46 4.48 5.17
C PHE A 13 16.26 5.59 4.50
N GLU A 14 16.55 5.44 3.20
CA GLU A 14 17.41 6.36 2.44
C GLU A 14 18.75 6.65 3.14
N GLY A 15 19.36 5.63 3.74
CA GLY A 15 20.63 5.75 4.47
C GLY A 15 20.53 6.34 5.88
N ASN A 16 19.34 6.78 6.30
CA ASN A 16 19.12 7.34 7.64
C ASN A 16 18.56 6.29 8.59
N ASP A 17 19.16 6.18 9.79
CA ASP A 17 18.68 5.28 10.83
C ASP A 17 17.39 5.85 11.48
N LEU A 18 16.25 5.22 11.20
CA LEU A 18 14.95 5.66 11.70
C LEU A 18 14.84 5.60 13.23
N LEU A 19 15.69 4.83 13.92
CA LEU A 19 15.67 4.75 15.38
C LEU A 19 16.28 5.98 16.03
N LYS A 20 17.14 6.68 15.29
CA LYS A 20 17.76 7.93 15.72
C LYS A 20 16.99 9.16 15.27
N ALA A 21 16.02 9.01 14.38
CA ALA A 21 15.21 10.10 13.88
C ALA A 21 14.27 10.64 14.97
N SER A 22 14.10 11.95 14.98
CA SER A 22 13.12 12.62 15.85
C SER A 22 11.69 12.26 15.46
N GLU A 23 10.75 12.44 16.37
CA GLU A 23 9.33 12.18 16.09
C GLU A 23 8.81 13.03 14.91
N LYS A 24 9.28 14.27 14.80
CA LYS A 24 8.93 15.18 13.69
C LYS A 24 9.40 14.62 12.34
N GLU A 25 10.63 14.13 12.26
CA GLU A 25 11.19 13.52 11.05
C GLU A 25 10.44 12.23 10.68
N LEU A 26 10.10 11.39 11.67
CA LEU A 26 9.30 10.19 11.45
C LEU A 26 7.89 10.49 10.94
N ILE A 27 7.25 11.55 11.44
CA ILE A 27 5.96 12.03 10.96
C ILE A 27 6.08 12.50 9.51
N ASP A 28 7.12 13.26 9.19
CA ASP A 28 7.36 13.77 7.84
C ASP A 28 7.58 12.64 6.83
N ILE A 29 8.43 11.67 7.15
CA ILE A 29 8.66 10.47 6.33
C ILE A 29 7.35 9.71 6.10
N ARG A 30 6.54 9.48 7.14
CA ARG A 30 5.25 8.79 7.02
C ARG A 30 4.25 9.55 6.15
N ARG A 31 4.25 10.87 6.21
CA ARG A 31 3.32 11.71 5.45
C ARG A 31 3.66 11.82 3.97
N HIS A 32 4.94 11.86 3.64
CA HIS A 32 5.39 12.24 2.30
C HIS A 32 6.04 11.10 1.52
N LYS A 33 6.63 10.12 2.22
CA LYS A 33 7.46 9.09 1.59
C LYS A 33 6.90 7.68 1.67
N MET A 34 5.91 7.45 2.54
CA MET A 34 5.34 6.12 2.76
C MET A 34 3.85 6.10 2.43
N GLY A 35 3.44 5.18 1.55
CA GLY A 35 2.04 4.84 1.33
C GLY A 35 1.73 3.52 2.02
N MET A 36 0.54 3.37 2.59
CA MET A 36 0.12 2.12 3.23
C MET A 36 -1.29 1.74 2.83
N VAL A 37 -1.46 0.47 2.47
CA VAL A 37 -2.75 -0.18 2.24
C VAL A 37 -2.94 -1.22 3.33
N PHE A 38 -4.06 -1.15 4.02
CA PHE A 38 -4.41 -2.02 5.14
C PHE A 38 -5.31 -3.17 4.68
N GLN A 39 -5.26 -4.29 5.38
CA GLN A 39 -6.07 -5.48 5.16
C GLN A 39 -7.59 -5.17 5.11
N HIS A 40 -8.09 -4.33 6.00
CA HIS A 40 -9.49 -3.90 6.07
C HIS A 40 -9.67 -2.49 5.51
N PHE A 41 -9.42 -2.27 4.26
CA PHE A 41 -9.56 -1.01 3.48
C PHE A 41 -9.36 0.30 4.26
N ALA A 42 -9.70 0.34 5.56
CA ALA A 42 -9.58 1.49 6.48
C ALA A 42 -10.15 2.79 5.90
N LEU A 43 -11.23 2.71 5.12
CA LEU A 43 -11.89 3.87 4.53
C LEU A 43 -12.66 4.65 5.59
N LEU A 44 -12.72 5.96 5.41
CA LEU A 44 -13.51 6.85 6.24
C LEU A 44 -14.98 6.78 5.77
N PRO A 45 -15.90 6.17 6.56
CA PRO A 45 -17.23 5.83 6.08
C PRO A 45 -18.14 7.05 5.84
N HIS A 46 -17.82 8.17 6.47
CA HIS A 46 -18.51 9.45 6.36
C HIS A 46 -17.96 10.36 5.26
N ARG A 47 -16.95 9.91 4.52
CA ARG A 47 -16.33 10.62 3.40
C ARG A 47 -16.63 9.90 2.09
N THR A 48 -16.78 10.68 1.02
CA THR A 48 -16.91 10.14 -0.34
C THR A 48 -15.60 9.52 -0.83
N VAL A 49 -15.61 8.85 -1.98
CA VAL A 49 -14.40 8.33 -2.65
C VAL A 49 -13.38 9.44 -2.85
N LEU A 50 -13.79 10.57 -3.44
CA LEU A 50 -12.90 11.71 -3.65
C LEU A 50 -12.27 12.20 -2.33
N GLN A 51 -13.07 12.36 -1.30
CA GLN A 51 -12.62 12.83 0.00
C GLN A 51 -11.72 11.80 0.72
N ASN A 52 -11.97 10.50 0.54
CA ASN A 52 -11.08 9.45 1.05
C ASN A 52 -9.71 9.50 0.37
N VAL A 53 -9.68 9.62 -0.95
CA VAL A 53 -8.42 9.66 -1.73
C VAL A 53 -7.67 10.96 -1.48
N ALA A 54 -8.35 12.10 -1.35
CA ALA A 54 -7.74 13.39 -1.04
C ALA A 54 -7.27 13.53 0.41
N PHE A 55 -7.72 12.66 1.33
CA PHE A 55 -7.44 12.79 2.77
C PHE A 55 -5.96 12.89 3.14
N PRO A 56 -5.05 12.06 2.62
CA PRO A 56 -3.63 12.18 2.96
C PRO A 56 -3.04 13.54 2.52
N LEU A 57 -3.48 14.07 1.38
CA LEU A 57 -3.06 15.38 0.87
C LEU A 57 -3.62 16.53 1.74
N GLU A 58 -4.81 16.35 2.31
CA GLU A 58 -5.38 17.26 3.32
C GLU A 58 -4.52 17.29 4.58
N VAL A 59 -4.06 16.12 5.06
CA VAL A 59 -3.15 16.01 6.21
C VAL A 59 -1.77 16.63 5.93
N GLN A 60 -1.35 16.66 4.66
CA GLN A 60 -0.14 17.39 4.22
C GLN A 60 -0.35 18.90 4.14
N GLY A 61 -1.58 19.42 4.29
CA GLY A 61 -1.90 20.83 4.20
C GLY A 61 -2.01 21.37 2.76
N GLN A 62 -2.20 20.50 1.76
CA GLN A 62 -2.36 20.92 0.38
C GLN A 62 -3.68 21.67 0.16
N GLU A 63 -3.64 22.66 -0.73
CA GLU A 63 -4.81 23.42 -1.16
C GLU A 63 -5.91 22.50 -1.72
N ILE A 64 -7.16 22.85 -1.47
CA ILE A 64 -8.34 22.05 -1.85
C ILE A 64 -8.33 21.70 -3.34
N GLN A 65 -8.11 22.67 -4.19
CA GLN A 65 -8.13 22.48 -5.64
C GLN A 65 -7.07 21.47 -6.09
N LYS A 66 -5.83 21.62 -5.64
CA LYS A 66 -4.70 20.73 -6.00
C LYS A 66 -4.92 19.30 -5.52
N ARG A 67 -5.37 19.13 -4.27
CA ARG A 67 -5.62 17.80 -3.72
C ARG A 67 -6.79 17.08 -4.39
N GLU A 68 -7.85 17.80 -4.80
CA GLU A 68 -8.97 17.22 -5.52
C GLU A 68 -8.62 16.85 -6.96
N GLU A 69 -7.84 17.66 -7.67
CA GLU A 69 -7.30 17.33 -8.99
C GLU A 69 -6.46 16.07 -8.92
N ARG A 70 -5.50 16.03 -8.01
CA ARG A 70 -4.66 14.84 -7.80
C ARG A 70 -5.47 13.60 -7.43
N ALA A 71 -6.46 13.75 -6.55
CA ALA A 71 -7.33 12.64 -6.16
C ALA A 71 -8.14 12.10 -7.35
N LYS A 72 -8.64 12.96 -8.24
CA LYS A 72 -9.36 12.54 -9.47
C LYS A 72 -8.43 11.75 -10.40
N ASP A 73 -7.20 12.20 -10.60
CA ASP A 73 -6.22 11.49 -11.44
C ASP A 73 -5.97 10.07 -10.91
N VAL A 74 -5.80 9.93 -9.60
CA VAL A 74 -5.55 8.61 -9.00
C VAL A 74 -6.81 7.75 -8.99
N ILE A 75 -8.00 8.32 -8.80
CA ILE A 75 -9.28 7.62 -8.92
C ILE A 75 -9.43 7.03 -10.33
N LYS A 76 -9.11 7.81 -11.35
CA LYS A 76 -9.10 7.35 -12.75
C LYS A 76 -8.05 6.27 -12.97
N LEU A 77 -6.85 6.42 -12.41
CA LEU A 77 -5.77 5.43 -12.51
C LEU A 77 -6.18 4.04 -12.00
N VAL A 78 -7.00 3.97 -10.94
CA VAL A 78 -7.51 2.72 -10.37
C VAL A 78 -8.87 2.27 -10.95
N GLY A 79 -9.35 2.91 -12.02
CA GLY A 79 -10.59 2.53 -12.72
C GLY A 79 -11.88 2.81 -11.94
N LEU A 80 -11.90 3.88 -11.15
CA LEU A 80 -13.08 4.33 -10.37
C LEU A 80 -13.66 5.66 -10.87
N GLU A 81 -13.34 6.08 -12.09
CA GLU A 81 -13.91 7.27 -12.71
C GLU A 81 -15.45 7.22 -12.67
N GLY A 82 -16.07 8.34 -12.31
CA GLY A 82 -17.53 8.46 -12.12
C GLY A 82 -18.03 7.99 -10.75
N ARG A 83 -17.14 7.52 -9.85
CA ARG A 83 -17.49 7.11 -8.48
C ARG A 83 -17.06 8.11 -7.40
N GLU A 84 -16.60 9.30 -7.76
CA GLU A 84 -16.01 10.31 -6.87
C GLU A 84 -16.94 10.71 -5.72
N LYS A 85 -18.26 10.73 -5.97
CA LYS A 85 -19.29 11.14 -5.02
C LYS A 85 -19.87 10.00 -4.18
N TYR A 86 -19.51 8.75 -4.48
CA TYR A 86 -20.01 7.57 -3.76
C TYR A 86 -19.37 7.48 -2.36
N TYR A 87 -20.12 6.95 -1.42
CA TYR A 87 -19.63 6.60 -0.09
C TYR A 87 -19.15 5.14 -0.06
N PRO A 88 -18.26 4.74 0.88
CA PRO A 88 -17.77 3.36 0.97
C PRO A 88 -18.87 2.30 0.99
N ARG A 89 -19.99 2.54 1.68
CA ARG A 89 -21.15 1.63 1.75
C ARG A 89 -21.85 1.36 0.43
N GLU A 90 -21.61 2.20 -0.58
CA GLU A 90 -22.24 2.11 -1.91
C GLU A 90 -21.33 1.37 -2.91
N LEU A 91 -20.16 0.89 -2.44
CA LEU A 91 -19.13 0.24 -3.24
C LEU A 91 -19.03 -1.24 -2.90
N SER A 92 -18.71 -2.07 -3.92
CA SER A 92 -18.29 -3.46 -3.69
C SER A 92 -16.95 -3.53 -2.97
N GLY A 93 -16.61 -4.69 -2.36
CA GLY A 93 -15.34 -4.90 -1.68
C GLY A 93 -14.12 -4.59 -2.57
N GLY A 94 -14.14 -5.04 -3.83
CA GLY A 94 -13.07 -4.72 -4.79
C GLY A 94 -12.98 -3.21 -5.12
N GLN A 95 -14.12 -2.52 -5.21
CA GLN A 95 -14.12 -1.06 -5.39
C GLN A 95 -13.59 -0.34 -4.14
N GLN A 96 -13.94 -0.78 -2.94
CA GLN A 96 -13.40 -0.24 -1.69
C GLN A 96 -11.87 -0.44 -1.62
N GLN A 97 -11.37 -1.60 -2.05
CA GLN A 97 -9.94 -1.86 -2.13
C GLN A 97 -9.25 -0.90 -3.11
N ARG A 98 -9.82 -0.68 -4.29
CA ARG A 98 -9.31 0.32 -5.25
C ARG A 98 -9.27 1.73 -4.67
N VAL A 99 -10.24 2.12 -3.84
CA VAL A 99 -10.21 3.41 -3.11
C VAL A 99 -9.04 3.44 -2.12
N GLY A 100 -8.79 2.34 -1.40
CA GLY A 100 -7.64 2.21 -0.49
C GLY A 100 -6.29 2.34 -1.22
N LEU A 101 -6.15 1.67 -2.38
CA LEU A 101 -4.99 1.81 -3.26
C LEU A 101 -4.82 3.26 -3.74
N ALA A 102 -5.89 3.87 -4.27
CA ALA A 102 -5.87 5.25 -4.74
C ALA A 102 -5.46 6.23 -3.64
N ARG A 103 -6.01 6.09 -2.44
CA ARG A 103 -5.67 6.93 -1.29
C ARG A 103 -4.18 6.84 -0.94
N SER A 104 -3.62 5.64 -0.95
CA SER A 104 -2.20 5.44 -0.64
C SER A 104 -1.27 5.96 -1.73
N LEU A 105 -1.71 5.98 -2.99
CA LEU A 105 -0.95 6.50 -4.13
C LEU A 105 -1.06 8.02 -4.31
N ALA A 106 -2.05 8.66 -3.71
CA ALA A 106 -2.29 10.10 -3.86
C ALA A 106 -1.06 10.93 -3.44
N VAL A 107 -0.34 10.51 -2.41
CA VAL A 107 0.86 11.18 -1.88
C VAL A 107 2.15 10.89 -2.67
N GLU A 108 2.08 10.08 -3.74
CA GLU A 108 3.26 9.67 -4.53
C GLU A 108 4.41 9.07 -3.69
N PRO A 109 4.14 8.06 -2.86
CA PRO A 109 5.13 7.57 -1.91
C PRO A 109 6.36 7.00 -2.60
N ASP A 110 7.53 7.08 -1.95
CA ASP A 110 8.77 6.41 -2.40
C ASP A 110 8.73 4.91 -2.12
N VAL A 111 8.12 4.53 -1.00
CA VAL A 111 7.86 3.13 -0.62
C VAL A 111 6.38 2.90 -0.37
N TRP A 112 5.85 1.84 -0.98
CA TRP A 112 4.45 1.46 -0.87
C TRP A 112 4.32 0.14 -0.11
N PHE A 113 3.71 0.20 1.07
CA PHE A 113 3.46 -0.96 1.92
C PHE A 113 2.04 -1.47 1.69
N LEU A 114 1.90 -2.77 1.46
CA LEU A 114 0.61 -3.44 1.34
C LEU A 114 0.57 -4.59 2.35
N ASP A 115 -0.36 -4.47 3.29
CA ASP A 115 -0.54 -5.45 4.36
C ASP A 115 -1.78 -6.30 4.05
N GLU A 116 -1.56 -7.53 3.56
CA GLU A 116 -2.58 -8.49 3.13
C GLU A 116 -3.71 -7.85 2.28
N PRO A 117 -3.40 -7.09 1.21
CA PRO A 117 -4.37 -6.23 0.55
C PRO A 117 -5.52 -6.98 -0.12
N PHE A 118 -5.41 -8.29 -0.34
CA PHE A 118 -6.42 -9.07 -1.05
C PHE A 118 -7.13 -10.11 -0.18
N SER A 119 -6.74 -10.27 1.09
CA SER A 119 -7.26 -11.31 1.99
C SER A 119 -8.77 -11.21 2.25
N ALA A 120 -9.32 -10.00 2.27
CA ALA A 120 -10.75 -9.73 2.50
C ALA A 120 -11.63 -9.87 1.24
N LEU A 121 -11.06 -10.27 0.09
CA LEU A 121 -11.76 -10.36 -1.19
C LEU A 121 -12.11 -11.81 -1.53
N ASP A 122 -13.25 -12.01 -2.20
CA ASP A 122 -13.59 -13.31 -2.80
C ASP A 122 -12.59 -13.70 -3.91
N PRO A 123 -12.47 -14.98 -4.26
CA PRO A 123 -11.41 -15.47 -5.16
C PRO A 123 -11.42 -14.82 -6.55
N LEU A 124 -12.59 -14.49 -7.10
CA LEU A 124 -12.71 -13.89 -8.43
C LEU A 124 -12.20 -12.44 -8.41
N ILE A 125 -12.73 -11.65 -7.48
CA ILE A 125 -12.33 -10.24 -7.30
C ILE A 125 -10.86 -10.14 -6.90
N ARG A 126 -10.36 -11.08 -6.08
CA ARG A 126 -8.94 -11.16 -5.71
C ARG A 126 -8.06 -11.28 -6.95
N LYS A 127 -8.39 -12.17 -7.87
CA LYS A 127 -7.62 -12.35 -9.11
C LYS A 127 -7.65 -11.11 -10.02
N GLU A 128 -8.80 -10.44 -10.10
CA GLU A 128 -8.92 -9.17 -10.84
C GLU A 128 -8.04 -8.08 -10.20
N MET A 129 -8.05 -7.97 -8.87
CA MET A 129 -7.25 -7.00 -8.14
C MET A 129 -5.75 -7.26 -8.22
N GLN A 130 -5.31 -8.52 -8.25
CA GLN A 130 -3.91 -8.89 -8.50
C GLN A 130 -3.46 -8.47 -9.91
N ASN A 131 -4.31 -8.66 -10.93
CA ASN A 131 -4.01 -8.20 -12.29
C ASN A 131 -3.87 -6.67 -12.35
N GLU A 132 -4.79 -5.98 -11.69
CA GLU A 132 -4.75 -4.51 -11.59
C GLU A 132 -3.48 -4.02 -10.86
N PHE A 133 -3.09 -4.71 -9.79
CA PHE A 133 -1.87 -4.42 -9.06
C PHE A 133 -0.63 -4.58 -9.95
N LEU A 134 -0.50 -5.67 -10.72
CA LEU A 134 0.60 -5.85 -11.68
C LEU A 134 0.66 -4.72 -12.71
N ARG A 135 -0.50 -4.28 -13.21
CA ARG A 135 -0.59 -3.12 -14.10
C ARG A 135 -0.06 -1.84 -13.43
N LEU A 136 -0.48 -1.58 -12.21
CA LEU A 136 -0.01 -0.42 -11.44
C LEU A 136 1.49 -0.50 -11.15
N GLN A 137 1.99 -1.67 -10.74
CA GLN A 137 3.41 -1.91 -10.47
C GLN A 137 4.28 -1.58 -11.68
N SER A 138 3.88 -2.06 -12.87
CA SER A 138 4.63 -1.81 -14.11
C SER A 138 4.68 -0.32 -14.51
N MET A 139 3.63 0.43 -14.18
CA MET A 139 3.53 1.86 -14.48
C MET A 139 4.28 2.73 -13.48
N LEU A 140 4.21 2.40 -12.20
CA LEU A 140 4.66 3.27 -11.11
C LEU A 140 6.15 3.17 -10.83
N LYS A 141 6.80 2.02 -11.12
CA LYS A 141 8.23 1.75 -10.85
C LYS A 141 8.68 2.16 -9.44
N LYS A 142 7.87 1.83 -8.43
CA LYS A 142 8.10 2.15 -7.02
C LYS A 142 8.65 0.94 -6.26
N THR A 143 9.33 1.19 -5.14
CA THR A 143 9.63 0.14 -4.19
C THR A 143 8.36 -0.28 -3.47
N ILE A 144 8.01 -1.57 -3.55
CA ILE A 144 6.81 -2.11 -2.94
C ILE A 144 7.19 -3.18 -1.92
N VAL A 145 6.69 -3.05 -0.71
CA VAL A 145 6.76 -4.08 0.33
C VAL A 145 5.38 -4.68 0.49
N PHE A 146 5.25 -5.94 0.06
CA PHE A 146 3.99 -6.67 0.04
C PHE A 146 4.01 -7.77 1.10
N ILE A 147 3.06 -7.75 2.02
CA ILE A 147 2.92 -8.76 3.08
C ILE A 147 1.73 -9.63 2.71
N THR A 148 1.92 -10.93 2.69
CA THR A 148 0.88 -11.93 2.46
C THR A 148 1.23 -13.25 3.14
N HIS A 149 0.21 -14.02 3.51
CA HIS A 149 0.35 -15.42 3.92
C HIS A 149 0.05 -16.40 2.77
N ASP A 150 -0.32 -15.89 1.59
CA ASP A 150 -0.61 -16.66 0.40
C ASP A 150 0.65 -16.76 -0.47
N PHE A 151 1.19 -17.99 -0.58
CA PHE A 151 2.43 -18.22 -1.32
C PHE A 151 2.27 -18.02 -2.83
N ASP A 152 1.09 -18.34 -3.38
CA ASP A 152 0.80 -18.13 -4.80
C ASP A 152 0.76 -16.63 -5.15
N GLU A 153 0.23 -15.81 -4.24
CA GLU A 153 0.30 -14.35 -4.39
C GLU A 153 1.74 -13.85 -4.40
N ALA A 154 2.56 -14.33 -3.44
CA ALA A 154 3.96 -13.91 -3.34
C ALA A 154 4.74 -14.28 -4.61
N ILE A 155 4.62 -15.52 -5.11
CA ILE A 155 5.27 -15.98 -6.33
C ILE A 155 4.85 -15.16 -7.54
N ARG A 156 3.56 -14.81 -7.61
CA ARG A 156 3.01 -14.11 -8.77
C ARG A 156 3.40 -12.63 -8.84
N LEU A 157 3.51 -11.98 -7.68
CA LEU A 157 3.56 -10.52 -7.60
C LEU A 157 4.93 -9.95 -7.23
N ALA A 158 5.83 -10.76 -6.64
CA ALA A 158 7.08 -10.26 -6.10
C ALA A 158 8.28 -10.54 -7.01
N ASP A 159 9.21 -9.60 -7.05
CA ASP A 159 10.54 -9.81 -7.64
C ASP A 159 11.45 -10.62 -6.69
N ARG A 160 11.27 -10.41 -5.38
CA ARG A 160 11.97 -11.12 -4.30
C ARG A 160 11.02 -11.40 -3.14
N ILE A 161 11.20 -12.54 -2.51
CA ILE A 161 10.37 -13.00 -1.39
C ILE A 161 11.27 -13.25 -0.18
N ALA A 162 10.84 -12.77 0.99
CA ALA A 162 11.41 -13.13 2.28
C ALA A 162 10.43 -14.04 3.03
N ILE A 163 10.82 -15.27 3.31
CA ILE A 163 10.02 -16.20 4.11
C ILE A 163 10.33 -15.95 5.58
N MET A 164 9.26 -15.69 6.35
CA MET A 164 9.35 -15.49 7.79
C MET A 164 8.66 -16.64 8.52
N TYR A 165 9.36 -17.21 9.51
CA TYR A 165 8.84 -18.26 10.39
C TYR A 165 9.24 -17.96 11.84
N GLU A 166 8.30 -18.01 12.77
CA GLU A 166 8.51 -17.71 14.21
C GLU A 166 9.29 -16.40 14.46
N GLY A 167 9.01 -15.35 13.65
CA GLY A 167 9.66 -14.04 13.78
C GLY A 167 11.06 -13.94 13.18
N LEU A 168 11.57 -15.02 12.57
CA LEU A 168 12.88 -15.05 11.91
C LEU A 168 12.73 -15.09 10.40
N ILE A 169 13.63 -14.43 9.67
CA ILE A 169 13.75 -14.61 8.23
C ILE A 169 14.52 -15.91 7.97
N VAL A 170 13.83 -16.90 7.40
CA VAL A 170 14.38 -18.23 7.11
C VAL A 170 15.11 -18.24 5.77
N GLN A 171 14.51 -17.61 4.76
CA GLN A 171 15.08 -17.57 3.41
C GLN A 171 14.68 -16.28 2.70
N VAL A 172 15.56 -15.76 1.86
CA VAL A 172 15.30 -14.65 0.94
C VAL A 172 15.81 -15.03 -0.44
N GLY A 173 14.95 -14.91 -1.46
CA GLY A 173 15.32 -15.24 -2.84
C GLY A 173 14.31 -14.76 -3.86
N THR A 174 14.55 -15.06 -5.13
CA THR A 174 13.55 -14.93 -6.18
C THR A 174 12.48 -16.03 -6.05
N PRO A 175 11.29 -15.88 -6.64
CA PRO A 175 10.31 -16.96 -6.70
C PRO A 175 10.88 -18.29 -7.20
N GLU A 176 11.71 -18.26 -8.24
CA GLU A 176 12.35 -19.44 -8.81
C GLU A 176 13.33 -20.12 -7.84
N GLU A 177 14.14 -19.33 -7.13
CA GLU A 177 15.08 -19.86 -6.11
C GLU A 177 14.33 -20.53 -4.96
N LEU A 178 13.23 -19.97 -4.50
CA LEU A 178 12.45 -20.53 -3.40
C LEU A 178 11.73 -21.83 -3.75
N ILE A 179 11.33 -22.00 -5.02
CA ILE A 179 10.71 -23.23 -5.51
C ILE A 179 11.76 -24.31 -5.74
N THR A 180 12.91 -23.97 -6.30
CA THR A 180 13.93 -24.95 -6.73
C THR A 180 14.91 -25.34 -5.63
N LYS A 181 15.10 -24.46 -4.65
CA LYS A 181 16.06 -24.63 -3.53
C LYS A 181 15.43 -24.15 -2.21
N PRO A 182 14.36 -24.80 -1.72
CA PRO A 182 13.77 -24.44 -0.45
C PRO A 182 14.75 -24.68 0.71
N ALA A 183 14.64 -23.82 1.77
CA ALA A 183 15.45 -23.93 3.00
C ALA A 183 14.99 -25.08 3.87
#